data_60cb63c43d78e0313e70926a0937ca4d
#
_entry.id   60cb63c43d78e0313e70926a0937ca4d
#
_cell.length_a   1.000
_cell.length_b   1.000
_cell.length_c   1.000
_cell.angle_alpha   90.00
_cell.angle_beta   90.00
_cell.angle_gamma   90.00
#
_symmetry.space_group_name_H-M   'P 1'
#
loop_
_entity.id
_entity.type
_entity.pdbx_description
1 polymer ?
#
loop_
_entity_poly.entity_id
_entity_poly.type
_entity_poly.pdbx_seq_one_letter_code
_entity_poly.pdbx_strand_id
1 'polypeptide(L)'
;MIEQIYNYFTIDMLYYWVNLGVLPFWLILIFFPTSSLCRYFVTSIFPFIILSGAYIFLLYKSYLSSYDFDSNFSLYLGIDNIKELFSNKNFLMMFWIHFISINLFTGGWIVKDSQKFMMSKFLLSIPLIILYLIGPLGLLIYWLIRIFYAKNISLYD
;
A
#
# COMPACT_ATOMS: atom_id res chain seq x y z
N MET A 1 -16.61 -13.12 -26.77
CA MET A 1 -16.82 -11.95 -25.91
C MET A 1 -16.52 -12.25 -24.44
N ILE A 2 -17.09 -13.28 -23.81
CA ILE A 2 -16.82 -13.65 -22.40
C ILE A 2 -15.35 -14.06 -22.19
N GLU A 3 -14.77 -14.89 -23.06
CA GLU A 3 -13.36 -15.29 -22.98
C GLU A 3 -12.37 -14.13 -23.13
N GLN A 4 -12.71 -13.12 -23.94
CA GLN A 4 -11.90 -11.91 -24.07
C GLN A 4 -11.89 -11.11 -22.77
N ILE A 5 -13.03 -11.05 -22.06
CA ILE A 5 -13.12 -10.36 -20.76
C ILE A 5 -12.27 -11.09 -19.71
N TYR A 6 -12.27 -12.44 -19.69
CA TYR A 6 -11.44 -13.21 -18.77
C TYR A 6 -9.93 -12.96 -18.95
N ASN A 7 -9.47 -12.69 -20.17
CA ASN A 7 -8.07 -12.37 -20.43
C ASN A 7 -7.61 -11.04 -19.83
N TYR A 8 -8.52 -10.10 -19.56
CA TYR A 8 -8.21 -8.83 -18.87
C TYR A 8 -8.12 -8.97 -17.34
N PHE A 9 -8.59 -10.09 -16.78
CA PHE A 9 -8.59 -10.34 -15.34
C PHE A 9 -7.62 -11.45 -14.93
N THR A 10 -6.49 -11.56 -15.62
CA THR A 10 -5.37 -12.42 -15.20
C THR A 10 -4.65 -11.82 -13.99
N ILE A 11 -3.88 -12.63 -13.26
CA ILE A 11 -3.06 -12.15 -12.12
C ILE A 11 -2.05 -11.10 -12.60
N ASP A 12 -1.45 -11.32 -13.76
CA ASP A 12 -0.46 -10.41 -14.35
C ASP A 12 -1.11 -9.05 -14.70
N MET A 13 -2.33 -9.06 -15.26
CA MET A 13 -3.09 -7.83 -15.54
C MET A 13 -3.54 -7.13 -14.24
N LEU A 14 -3.95 -7.88 -13.23
CA LEU A 14 -4.30 -7.32 -11.93
C LEU A 14 -3.11 -6.59 -11.27
N TYR A 15 -1.90 -7.13 -11.44
CA TYR A 15 -0.67 -6.46 -11.01
C TYR A 15 -0.52 -5.08 -11.66
N TYR A 16 -0.69 -4.97 -12.97
CA TYR A 16 -0.64 -3.68 -13.68
C TYR A 16 -1.74 -2.73 -13.23
N TRP A 17 -2.98 -3.22 -13.12
CA TRP A 17 -4.11 -2.41 -12.68
C TRP A 17 -3.93 -1.84 -11.28
N VAL A 18 -3.45 -2.64 -10.34
CA VAL A 18 -3.22 -2.20 -8.95
C VAL A 18 -2.09 -1.18 -8.90
N ASN A 19 -0.96 -1.43 -9.57
CA ASN A 19 0.16 -0.48 -9.57
C ASN A 19 -0.19 0.83 -10.27
N LEU A 20 -0.83 0.78 -11.44
CA LEU A 20 -1.26 1.98 -12.15
C LEU A 20 -2.36 2.73 -11.39
N GLY A 21 -3.29 1.99 -10.79
CA GLY A 21 -4.40 2.56 -10.02
C GLY A 21 -3.98 3.28 -8.74
N VAL A 22 -2.88 2.87 -8.12
CA VAL A 22 -2.40 3.50 -6.89
C VAL A 22 -1.53 4.73 -7.14
N LEU A 23 -0.93 4.86 -8.33
CA LEU A 23 -0.05 5.99 -8.68
C LEU A 23 -0.72 7.36 -8.51
N PRO A 24 -1.97 7.62 -8.96
CA PRO A 24 -2.62 8.90 -8.75
C PRO A 24 -2.73 9.30 -7.27
N PHE A 25 -2.98 8.36 -6.38
CA PHE A 25 -3.04 8.62 -4.94
C PHE A 25 -1.68 9.05 -4.39
N TRP A 26 -0.59 8.41 -4.81
CA TRP A 26 0.77 8.80 -4.43
C TRP A 26 1.17 10.16 -4.98
N LEU A 27 0.83 10.46 -6.23
CA LEU A 27 1.07 11.77 -6.82
C LEU A 27 0.35 12.88 -6.03
N ILE A 28 -0.90 12.64 -5.62
CA ILE A 28 -1.65 13.59 -4.79
C ILE A 28 -1.01 13.75 -3.40
N LEU A 29 -0.61 12.64 -2.75
CA LEU A 29 0.07 12.70 -1.43
C LEU A 29 1.36 13.51 -1.49
N ILE A 30 2.18 13.30 -2.53
CA ILE A 30 3.51 13.91 -2.65
C ILE A 30 3.41 15.39 -3.04
N PHE A 31 2.61 15.71 -4.05
CA PHE A 31 2.59 17.06 -4.62
C PHE A 31 1.51 17.97 -4.04
N PHE A 32 0.41 17.39 -3.55
CA PHE A 32 -0.77 18.13 -3.08
C PHE A 32 -1.27 17.65 -1.71
N PRO A 33 -0.39 17.48 -0.69
CA PRO A 33 -0.74 16.86 0.60
C PRO A 33 -1.82 17.64 1.39
N THR A 34 -1.94 18.94 1.18
CA THR A 34 -2.91 19.81 1.89
C THR A 34 -4.18 20.08 1.08
N SER A 35 -4.30 19.53 -0.14
CA SER A 35 -5.44 19.78 -1.02
C SER A 35 -6.72 19.09 -0.53
N SER A 36 -7.87 19.62 -0.95
CA SER A 36 -9.16 18.96 -0.73
C SER A 36 -9.21 17.58 -1.40
N LEU A 37 -8.57 17.42 -2.57
CA LEU A 37 -8.45 16.13 -3.24
C LEU A 37 -7.70 15.10 -2.36
N CYS A 38 -6.58 15.49 -1.75
CA CYS A 38 -5.87 14.61 -0.83
C CYS A 38 -6.77 14.19 0.33
N ARG A 39 -7.49 15.12 0.94
CA ARG A 39 -8.35 14.87 2.08
C ARG A 39 -9.52 13.94 1.76
N TYR A 40 -10.22 14.15 0.65
CA TYR A 40 -11.44 13.42 0.33
C TYR A 40 -11.18 12.10 -0.41
N PHE A 41 -10.14 12.02 -1.23
CA PHE A 41 -9.87 10.83 -2.03
C PHE A 41 -8.76 9.96 -1.47
N VAL A 42 -7.64 10.54 -1.02
CA VAL A 42 -6.46 9.76 -0.66
C VAL A 42 -6.41 9.39 0.82
N THR A 43 -6.64 10.37 1.72
CA THR A 43 -6.64 10.12 3.16
C THR A 43 -8.02 9.67 3.69
N SER A 44 -8.89 9.21 2.81
CA SER A 44 -10.21 8.65 3.10
C SER A 44 -10.19 7.12 2.96
N ILE A 45 -11.35 6.51 3.12
CA ILE A 45 -11.53 5.06 2.89
C ILE A 45 -11.50 4.67 1.40
N PHE A 46 -11.64 5.65 0.50
CA PHE A 46 -11.85 5.40 -0.94
C PHE A 46 -10.78 4.51 -1.61
N PRO A 47 -9.45 4.80 -1.51
CA PRO A 47 -8.44 3.94 -2.13
C PRO A 47 -8.43 2.53 -1.54
N PHE A 48 -8.77 2.40 -0.25
CA PHE A 48 -8.79 1.09 0.43
C PHE A 48 -9.98 0.23 0.01
N ILE A 49 -11.13 0.83 -0.32
CA ILE A 49 -12.25 0.09 -0.92
C ILE A 49 -11.82 -0.53 -2.25
N ILE A 50 -11.11 0.22 -3.10
CA ILE A 50 -10.63 -0.26 -4.40
C ILE A 50 -9.61 -1.40 -4.21
N LEU A 51 -8.61 -1.20 -3.35
CA LEU A 51 -7.57 -2.19 -3.08
C LEU A 51 -8.14 -3.46 -2.41
N SER A 52 -9.08 -3.29 -1.47
CA SER A 52 -9.78 -4.41 -0.84
C SER A 52 -10.66 -5.16 -1.83
N GLY A 53 -11.31 -4.46 -2.76
CA GLY A 53 -12.07 -5.08 -3.83
C GLY A 53 -11.19 -5.93 -4.74
N ALA A 54 -10.01 -5.44 -5.13
CA ALA A 54 -9.01 -6.19 -5.88
C ALA A 54 -8.51 -7.42 -5.09
N TYR A 55 -8.29 -7.26 -3.79
CA TYR A 55 -7.88 -8.35 -2.90
C TYR A 55 -8.96 -9.43 -2.78
N ILE A 56 -10.22 -9.05 -2.56
CA ILE A 56 -11.36 -9.98 -2.49
C ILE A 56 -11.53 -10.73 -3.82
N PHE A 57 -11.40 -10.02 -4.95
CA PHE A 57 -11.44 -10.64 -6.26
C PHE A 57 -10.35 -11.70 -6.42
N LEU A 58 -9.12 -11.41 -5.97
CA LEU A 58 -8.01 -12.36 -6.01
C LEU A 58 -8.25 -13.57 -5.10
N LEU A 59 -8.78 -13.36 -3.89
CA LEU A 59 -9.16 -14.46 -2.99
C LEU A 59 -10.20 -15.36 -3.63
N TYR A 60 -11.24 -14.79 -4.22
CA TYR A 60 -12.28 -15.54 -4.91
C TYR A 60 -11.72 -16.36 -6.08
N LYS A 61 -10.86 -15.74 -6.91
CA LYS A 61 -10.20 -16.42 -8.02
C LYS A 61 -9.29 -17.55 -7.54
N SER A 62 -8.54 -17.33 -6.46
CA SER A 62 -7.69 -18.35 -5.85
C SER A 62 -8.51 -19.51 -5.30
N TYR A 63 -9.64 -19.24 -4.67
CA TYR A 63 -10.58 -20.26 -4.20
C TYR A 63 -11.09 -21.14 -5.35
N LEU A 64 -11.50 -20.54 -6.47
CA LEU A 64 -11.95 -21.28 -7.66
C LEU A 64 -10.84 -22.13 -8.30
N SER A 65 -9.57 -21.74 -8.15
CA SER A 65 -8.43 -22.50 -8.65
C SER A 65 -7.91 -23.54 -7.67
N SER A 66 -8.66 -23.84 -6.61
CA SER A 66 -8.29 -24.79 -5.56
C SER A 66 -6.94 -24.45 -4.89
N TYR A 67 -6.66 -23.16 -4.72
CA TYR A 67 -5.49 -22.71 -3.99
C TYR A 67 -5.57 -23.16 -2.52
N ASP A 68 -4.47 -23.73 -2.03
CA ASP A 68 -4.37 -24.14 -0.64
C ASP A 68 -4.07 -22.93 0.27
N PHE A 69 -5.11 -22.41 0.92
CA PHE A 69 -4.97 -21.29 1.85
C PHE A 69 -4.28 -21.68 3.17
N ASP A 70 -4.30 -22.94 3.55
CA ASP A 70 -3.66 -23.42 4.77
C ASP A 70 -2.14 -23.33 4.65
N SER A 71 -1.60 -23.48 3.42
CA SER A 71 -0.18 -23.28 3.14
C SER A 71 0.32 -21.88 3.52
N ASN A 72 -0.56 -20.86 3.56
CA ASN A 72 -0.17 -19.49 3.93
C ASN A 72 0.35 -19.40 5.38
N PHE A 73 -0.06 -20.31 6.28
CA PHE A 73 0.45 -20.35 7.65
C PHE A 73 1.91 -20.74 7.71
N SER A 74 2.47 -21.37 6.68
CA SER A 74 3.89 -21.70 6.61
C SER A 74 4.79 -20.45 6.55
N LEU A 75 4.23 -19.26 6.30
CA LEU A 75 4.91 -17.96 6.41
C LEU A 75 5.66 -17.80 7.74
N TYR A 76 5.14 -18.39 8.81
CA TYR A 76 5.71 -18.27 10.17
C TYR A 76 6.67 -19.42 10.52
N LEU A 77 6.90 -20.38 9.64
CA LEU A 77 7.68 -21.59 9.91
C LEU A 77 9.14 -21.52 9.45
N GLY A 78 9.55 -20.44 8.80
CA GLY A 78 10.94 -20.20 8.42
C GLY A 78 11.11 -19.58 7.04
N ILE A 79 12.35 -19.15 6.76
CA ILE A 79 12.69 -18.39 5.54
C ILE A 79 12.53 -19.22 4.26
N ASP A 80 12.77 -20.51 4.31
CA ASP A 80 12.62 -21.40 3.15
C ASP A 80 11.15 -21.53 2.75
N ASN A 81 10.24 -21.61 3.73
CA ASN A 81 8.80 -21.62 3.50
C ASN A 81 8.31 -20.29 2.92
N ILE A 82 8.86 -19.16 3.37
CA ILE A 82 8.58 -17.84 2.79
C ILE A 82 8.98 -17.84 1.31
N LYS A 83 10.17 -18.32 0.97
CA LYS A 83 10.65 -18.39 -0.41
C LYS A 83 9.72 -19.23 -1.30
N GLU A 84 9.24 -20.37 -0.79
CA GLU A 84 8.30 -21.23 -1.51
C GLU A 84 6.96 -20.53 -1.74
N LEU A 85 6.38 -19.89 -0.72
CA LEU A 85 5.15 -19.12 -0.84
C LEU A 85 5.26 -17.99 -1.86
N PHE A 86 6.37 -17.25 -1.85
CA PHE A 86 6.60 -16.16 -2.81
C PHE A 86 6.83 -16.65 -4.24
N SER A 87 7.08 -17.94 -4.46
CA SER A 87 7.13 -18.54 -5.78
C SER A 87 5.72 -18.78 -6.36
N ASN A 88 4.68 -18.79 -5.51
CA ASN A 88 3.31 -18.89 -5.93
C ASN A 88 2.75 -17.53 -6.34
N LYS A 89 2.30 -17.38 -7.59
CA LYS A 89 1.79 -16.10 -8.13
C LYS A 89 0.57 -15.56 -7.35
N ASN A 90 -0.33 -16.43 -6.86
CA ASN A 90 -1.50 -15.99 -6.10
C ASN A 90 -1.07 -15.40 -4.76
N PHE A 91 -0.21 -16.10 -4.02
CA PHE A 91 0.33 -15.60 -2.76
C PHE A 91 1.10 -14.29 -2.95
N LEU A 92 2.01 -14.25 -3.93
CA LEU A 92 2.80 -13.06 -4.25
C LEU A 92 1.90 -11.85 -4.52
N MET A 93 0.81 -12.03 -5.28
CA MET A 93 -0.10 -10.93 -5.59
C MET A 93 -0.94 -10.51 -4.38
N MET A 94 -1.38 -11.46 -3.52
CA MET A 94 -2.04 -11.14 -2.24
C MET A 94 -1.12 -10.30 -1.35
N PHE A 95 0.13 -10.74 -1.19
CA PHE A 95 1.14 -10.00 -0.44
C PHE A 95 1.39 -8.61 -1.03
N TRP A 96 1.47 -8.49 -2.36
CA TRP A 96 1.72 -7.22 -3.05
C TRP A 96 0.61 -6.20 -2.81
N ILE A 97 -0.66 -6.59 -2.93
CA ILE A 97 -1.79 -5.70 -2.63
C ILE A 97 -1.77 -5.28 -1.16
N HIS A 98 -1.47 -6.20 -0.25
CA HIS A 98 -1.31 -5.89 1.17
C HIS A 98 -0.19 -4.86 1.39
N PHE A 99 0.98 -5.08 0.82
CA PHE A 99 2.13 -4.16 0.90
C PHE A 99 1.79 -2.75 0.39
N ILE A 100 1.18 -2.64 -0.79
CA ILE A 100 0.75 -1.36 -1.35
C ILE A 100 -0.27 -0.66 -0.43
N SER A 101 -1.23 -1.41 0.10
CA SER A 101 -2.27 -0.88 0.98
C SER A 101 -1.70 -0.30 2.27
N ILE A 102 -0.80 -1.03 2.93
CA ILE A 102 -0.14 -0.57 4.16
C ILE A 102 0.73 0.66 3.90
N ASN A 103 1.50 0.67 2.81
CA ASN A 103 2.33 1.82 2.47
C ASN A 103 1.47 3.06 2.17
N LEU A 104 0.37 2.91 1.44
CA LEU A 104 -0.53 4.02 1.15
C LEU A 104 -1.22 4.54 2.41
N PHE A 105 -1.65 3.64 3.30
CA PHE A 105 -2.20 4.00 4.61
C PHE A 105 -1.19 4.79 5.44
N THR A 106 0.04 4.30 5.51
CA THR A 106 1.14 4.97 6.22
C THR A 106 1.43 6.35 5.62
N GLY A 107 1.43 6.48 4.28
CA GLY A 107 1.58 7.76 3.60
C GLY A 107 0.46 8.75 3.94
N GLY A 108 -0.78 8.28 3.96
CA GLY A 108 -1.94 9.07 4.39
C GLY A 108 -1.84 9.51 5.86
N TRP A 109 -1.36 8.62 6.74
CA TRP A 109 -1.09 8.95 8.14
C TRP A 109 0.02 10.01 8.27
N ILE A 110 1.14 9.85 7.57
CA ILE A 110 2.24 10.82 7.54
C ILE A 110 1.73 12.21 7.14
N VAL A 111 0.94 12.29 6.08
CA VAL A 111 0.36 13.56 5.62
C VAL A 111 -0.54 14.20 6.69
N LYS A 112 -1.40 13.42 7.34
CA LYS A 112 -2.27 13.93 8.41
C LYS A 112 -1.48 14.37 9.64
N ASP A 113 -0.50 13.59 10.07
CA ASP A 113 0.32 13.90 11.23
C ASP A 113 1.20 15.15 10.98
N SER A 114 1.79 15.28 9.81
CA SER A 114 2.61 16.43 9.42
C SER A 114 1.87 17.77 9.46
N GLN A 115 0.56 17.74 9.20
CA GLN A 115 -0.29 18.94 9.24
C GLN A 115 -0.43 19.51 10.66
N LYS A 116 -0.38 18.68 11.70
CA LYS A 116 -0.40 19.12 13.10
C LYS A 116 0.81 20.02 13.42
N PHE A 117 1.93 19.77 12.79
CA PHE A 117 3.20 20.46 13.02
C PHE A 117 3.52 21.50 11.92
N MET A 118 2.58 21.78 11.02
CA MET A 118 2.73 22.74 9.92
C MET A 118 4.00 22.50 9.09
N MET A 119 4.37 21.23 8.88
CA MET A 119 5.55 20.86 8.10
C MET A 119 5.41 21.27 6.64
N SER A 120 6.51 21.73 6.04
CA SER A 120 6.51 22.13 4.63
C SER A 120 6.30 20.91 3.72
N LYS A 121 5.56 21.10 2.63
CA LYS A 121 5.29 20.04 1.65
C LYS A 121 6.56 19.49 1.00
N PHE A 122 7.57 20.32 0.80
CA PHE A 122 8.86 19.87 0.22
C PHE A 122 9.61 18.92 1.15
N LEU A 123 9.63 19.22 2.45
CA LEU A 123 10.23 18.34 3.45
C LEU A 123 9.49 17.02 3.55
N LEU A 124 8.15 17.05 3.40
CA LEU A 124 7.30 15.89 3.46
C LEU A 124 7.41 14.99 2.22
N SER A 125 7.70 15.57 1.05
CA SER A 125 7.81 14.80 -0.20
C SER A 125 8.94 13.76 -0.14
N ILE A 126 10.04 14.04 0.55
CA ILE A 126 11.19 13.13 0.66
C ILE A 126 10.81 11.80 1.30
N PRO A 127 10.28 11.77 2.56
CA PRO A 127 9.88 10.52 3.18
C PRO A 127 8.73 9.82 2.44
N LEU A 128 7.82 10.55 1.79
CA LEU A 128 6.73 9.95 1.02
C LEU A 128 7.22 9.23 -0.24
N ILE A 129 8.19 9.80 -0.97
CA ILE A 129 8.80 9.14 -2.13
C ILE A 129 9.54 7.87 -1.70
N ILE A 130 10.31 7.95 -0.60
CA ILE A 130 11.04 6.80 -0.08
C ILE A 130 10.08 5.75 0.47
N LEU A 131 8.98 6.16 1.12
CA LEU A 131 7.94 5.26 1.61
C LEU A 131 7.27 4.48 0.46
N TYR A 132 7.02 5.14 -0.67
CA TYR A 132 6.48 4.48 -1.86
C TYR A 132 7.39 3.36 -2.36
N LEU A 133 8.71 3.59 -2.35
CA LEU A 133 9.70 2.65 -2.86
C LEU A 133 10.13 1.62 -1.79
N ILE A 134 10.38 2.09 -0.56
CA ILE A 134 10.94 1.30 0.55
C ILE A 134 10.20 1.68 1.83
N GLY A 135 9.02 1.09 2.04
CA GLY A 135 8.08 1.43 3.11
C GLY A 135 8.70 1.76 4.47
N PRO A 136 9.42 0.83 5.13
CA PRO A 136 9.97 1.06 6.48
C PRO A 136 10.97 2.20 6.54
N LEU A 137 11.79 2.39 5.50
CA LEU A 137 12.79 3.45 5.46
C LEU A 137 12.15 4.84 5.34
N GLY A 138 11.11 4.95 4.51
CA GLY A 138 10.37 6.22 4.39
C GLY A 138 9.72 6.62 5.71
N LEU A 139 9.13 5.67 6.43
CA LEU A 139 8.56 5.88 7.76
C LEU A 139 9.63 6.32 8.76
N LEU A 140 10.79 5.67 8.78
CA LEU A 140 11.92 6.04 9.66
C LEU A 140 12.38 7.48 9.40
N ILE A 141 12.56 7.86 8.13
CA ILE A 141 12.98 9.23 7.78
C ILE A 141 11.92 10.24 8.23
N TYR A 142 10.64 9.96 8.02
CA TYR A 142 9.57 10.81 8.53
C TYR A 142 9.65 10.97 10.05
N TRP A 143 9.88 9.89 10.77
CA TRP A 143 10.01 9.90 12.23
C TRP A 143 11.16 10.76 12.73
N LEU A 144 12.32 10.67 12.08
CA LEU A 144 13.47 11.53 12.41
C LEU A 144 13.11 12.99 12.21
N ILE A 145 12.46 13.34 11.09
CA ILE A 145 11.99 14.70 10.84
C ILE A 145 10.97 15.13 11.92
N ARG A 146 10.00 14.27 12.19
CA ARG A 146 8.92 14.54 13.17
C ARG A 146 9.44 14.89 14.57
N ILE A 147 10.46 14.17 15.06
CA ILE A 147 11.06 14.42 16.39
C ILE A 147 11.53 15.88 16.52
N PHE A 148 12.11 16.47 15.48
CA PHE A 148 12.55 17.86 15.50
C PHE A 148 11.41 18.88 15.57
N TYR A 149 10.26 18.54 14.97
CA TYR A 149 9.08 19.40 14.96
C TYR A 149 8.20 19.20 16.18
N ALA A 150 7.90 17.98 16.55
CA ALA A 150 7.04 17.62 17.66
C ALA A 150 7.72 17.76 19.04
N LYS A 151 9.07 17.70 19.06
CA LYS A 151 9.87 17.61 20.30
C LYS A 151 9.44 16.49 21.23
N ASN A 152 8.83 15.47 20.67
CA ASN A 152 8.29 14.30 21.36
C ASN A 152 8.52 13.04 20.52
N ILE A 153 8.76 11.90 21.20
CA ILE A 153 8.98 10.60 20.59
C ILE A 153 7.65 9.82 20.47
N SER A 154 6.61 10.23 21.24
CA SER A 154 5.31 9.55 21.22
C SER A 154 4.63 9.64 19.85
N LEU A 155 3.96 8.55 19.44
CA LEU A 155 3.10 8.50 18.26
C LEU A 155 1.81 9.29 18.45
N TYR A 156 1.37 9.42 19.68
CA TYR A 156 0.12 10.04 20.07
C TYR A 156 0.43 11.28 20.91
N ASP A 157 -0.09 12.41 20.44
CA ASP A 157 -0.08 13.68 21.16
C ASP A 157 -1.45 13.91 21.77
#